data_a4aabecf5882149708a30eef5a0bb51e
#
_entry.id   a4aabecf5882149708a30eef5a0bb51e
#
_cell.length_a   1.000
_cell.length_b   1.000
_cell.length_c   1.000
_cell.angle_alpha   90.00
_cell.angle_beta   90.00
_cell.angle_gamma   90.00
#
_symmetry.space_group_name_H-M   'P 1'
#
loop_
_entity.id
_entity.type
_entity.pdbx_description
1 polymer ?
#
loop_
_entity_poly.entity_id
_entity_poly.type
_entity_poly.pdbx_seq_one_letter_code
_entity_poly.pdbx_strand_id
1 'polypeptide(L)'
;WGSTESGSSIAFTITPNGSAPVTMGPYTLPVTGGRIRWNTVFLRGLKGTVSIKAEWWAIDSAGGEIGGSRQNQTNSYTADTFDQRYYTNEVTPSYGSGRYRVQFTRTNAQQNDQGADVAKLEELYAVRYYPSKTLPGVTVIRVTTKATNEATGFSDRKFNLRWARHVRTLTTDTLSASRNFARAMLHAWTIAGGAASQIDTAKLAAINAEFGEDSPLLRFDGSLDDADTSLGERLQLMANAARCVVWRDGLRWTVTRDQARPYVEMQFDYRNLSSSGESAISYAAHMPASNDGIELEYVDEASQSKKAYVYLDITSGAPVIGQSRNPKKIKLPGCATQSQAENRAQLEARRLIYQRVSVNDTALSDANALGLGALVRWIDPGDFAGDDGLQAGEVLAISGATITTSEPLDWKGQSSGRILFTGS
;
A
#
# COMPACT_ATOMS: atom_id res chain seq x y z
N TRP A 1 13.67 4.80 -19.31
CA TRP A 1 13.39 4.18 -20.60
C TRP A 1 12.81 5.23 -21.52
N GLY A 2 13.62 5.77 -22.40
CA GLY A 2 13.18 6.64 -23.45
C GLY A 2 13.73 6.08 -24.74
N SER A 3 13.02 5.15 -25.36
CA SER A 3 13.17 4.93 -26.79
C SER A 3 12.29 5.97 -27.47
N THR A 4 12.86 6.90 -28.18
CA THR A 4 12.10 7.66 -29.16
C THR A 4 11.93 6.74 -30.37
N GLU A 5 10.80 6.05 -30.39
CA GLU A 5 10.36 5.31 -31.55
C GLU A 5 9.88 6.30 -32.60
N SER A 6 10.58 6.41 -33.71
CA SER A 6 9.98 6.92 -34.91
C SER A 6 9.57 5.71 -35.74
N GLY A 7 8.35 5.25 -35.51
CA GLY A 7 7.77 4.19 -36.31
C GLY A 7 7.40 4.70 -37.71
N SER A 8 8.30 4.58 -38.64
CA SER A 8 7.88 4.34 -40.02
C SER A 8 8.14 2.86 -40.28
N SER A 9 7.07 2.06 -40.33
CA SER A 9 7.18 0.70 -40.80
C SER A 9 7.54 0.74 -42.31
N ILE A 10 8.80 0.56 -42.57
CA ILE A 10 9.29 0.43 -43.96
C ILE A 10 9.19 -1.05 -44.29
N ALA A 11 8.01 -1.44 -44.83
CA ALA A 11 7.83 -2.78 -45.37
C ALA A 11 8.49 -2.82 -46.74
N PHE A 12 9.59 -3.55 -46.87
CA PHE A 12 10.16 -3.81 -48.17
C PHE A 12 10.51 -5.29 -48.33
N THR A 13 10.24 -5.79 -49.45
CA THR A 13 10.50 -7.17 -49.81
C THR A 13 11.88 -7.23 -50.53
N ILE A 14 12.82 -7.91 -49.92
CA ILE A 14 14.08 -8.26 -50.59
C ILE A 14 13.82 -9.55 -51.35
N THR A 15 13.43 -9.45 -52.59
CA THR A 15 13.32 -10.59 -53.47
C THR A 15 14.55 -10.58 -54.41
N PRO A 16 15.44 -11.53 -54.32
CA PRO A 16 16.45 -11.65 -55.34
C PRO A 16 15.84 -12.29 -56.58
N ASN A 17 15.75 -11.54 -57.60
CA ASN A 17 15.51 -12.09 -58.93
C ASN A 17 16.84 -12.05 -59.66
N GLY A 18 17.53 -13.19 -59.75
CA GLY A 18 18.78 -13.29 -60.42
C GLY A 18 20.06 -13.04 -59.58
N SER A 19 21.17 -12.94 -60.22
CA SER A 19 22.53 -13.00 -59.64
C SER A 19 23.05 -11.71 -59.00
N ALA A 20 22.26 -10.64 -58.90
CA ALA A 20 22.72 -9.37 -58.34
C ALA A 20 22.20 -9.15 -56.92
N PRO A 21 23.01 -8.72 -55.95
CA PRO A 21 22.56 -8.38 -54.65
C PRO A 21 21.62 -7.17 -54.68
N VAL A 22 20.43 -7.31 -54.05
CA VAL A 22 19.48 -6.20 -53.91
C VAL A 22 19.83 -5.40 -52.67
N THR A 23 20.16 -4.13 -52.89
CA THR A 23 20.42 -3.18 -51.83
C THR A 23 19.24 -2.23 -51.63
N MET A 24 18.87 -2.01 -50.40
CA MET A 24 17.76 -1.15 -49.99
C MET A 24 18.24 -0.07 -49.03
N GLY A 25 17.73 1.13 -49.21
CA GLY A 25 18.18 2.31 -48.53
C GLY A 25 19.13 3.18 -49.38
N PRO A 26 19.90 4.08 -48.79
CA PRO A 26 20.06 4.27 -47.33
C PRO A 26 18.89 4.99 -46.68
N TYR A 27 18.47 4.48 -45.51
CA TYR A 27 17.45 5.09 -44.69
C TYR A 27 18.10 5.97 -43.64
N THR A 28 17.62 7.21 -43.50
CA THR A 28 18.11 8.11 -42.48
C THR A 28 17.32 7.92 -41.16
N LEU A 29 18.01 7.60 -40.10
CA LEU A 29 17.39 7.55 -38.79
C LEU A 29 17.05 8.97 -38.32
N PRO A 30 15.80 9.24 -37.87
CA PRO A 30 15.32 10.60 -37.62
C PRO A 30 15.92 11.20 -36.33
N VAL A 31 16.40 10.37 -35.42
CA VAL A 31 16.91 10.81 -34.11
C VAL A 31 18.34 10.32 -33.86
N THR A 32 19.04 11.02 -32.98
CA THR A 32 20.33 10.62 -32.48
C THR A 32 20.19 9.39 -31.56
N GLY A 33 20.94 8.34 -31.84
CA GLY A 33 20.96 7.13 -31.04
C GLY A 33 22.36 6.57 -30.84
N GLY A 34 22.54 5.77 -29.82
CA GLY A 34 23.79 5.02 -29.54
C GLY A 34 23.73 3.58 -30.05
N ARG A 35 22.57 3.11 -30.48
CA ARG A 35 22.37 1.78 -31.08
C ARG A 35 21.35 1.86 -32.21
N ILE A 36 21.46 0.91 -33.11
CA ILE A 36 20.54 0.74 -34.24
C ILE A 36 19.90 -0.63 -34.10
N ARG A 37 18.56 -0.66 -34.16
CA ARG A 37 17.79 -1.89 -34.06
C ARG A 37 16.84 -2.02 -35.25
N TRP A 38 16.67 -3.24 -35.75
CA TRP A 38 15.71 -3.56 -36.78
C TRP A 38 15.15 -4.97 -36.62
N ASN A 39 13.97 -5.19 -37.17
CA ASN A 39 13.34 -6.50 -37.24
C ASN A 39 13.39 -7.04 -38.64
N THR A 40 13.83 -8.29 -38.80
CA THR A 40 13.76 -9.06 -40.07
C THR A 40 12.66 -10.11 -39.92
N VAL A 41 11.72 -10.11 -40.85
CA VAL A 41 10.52 -10.96 -40.81
C VAL A 41 10.43 -11.83 -42.04
N PHE A 42 10.17 -13.11 -41.84
CA PHE A 42 9.89 -14.09 -42.90
C PHE A 42 8.43 -14.55 -42.74
N LEU A 43 7.54 -13.87 -43.48
CA LEU A 43 6.07 -14.08 -43.30
C LEU A 43 5.62 -15.47 -43.79
N ARG A 44 6.31 -16.06 -44.74
CA ARG A 44 5.99 -17.39 -45.29
C ARG A 44 7.02 -18.44 -44.90
N GLY A 45 7.73 -18.19 -43.81
CA GLY A 45 8.73 -19.09 -43.30
C GLY A 45 10.12 -18.91 -43.94
N LEU A 46 11.03 -19.76 -43.48
CA LEU A 46 12.41 -19.81 -43.87
C LEU A 46 12.82 -21.26 -44.04
N LYS A 47 13.11 -21.67 -45.28
CA LYS A 47 13.47 -23.06 -45.66
C LYS A 47 14.96 -23.26 -45.87
N GLY A 48 15.69 -22.21 -46.00
CA GLY A 48 17.13 -22.23 -46.17
C GLY A 48 17.85 -21.18 -45.33
N THR A 49 18.99 -20.74 -45.81
CA THR A 49 19.77 -19.67 -45.18
C THR A 49 19.59 -18.39 -46.00
N VAL A 50 19.17 -17.34 -45.29
CA VAL A 50 19.12 -15.98 -45.85
C VAL A 50 20.15 -15.11 -45.12
N SER A 51 21.03 -14.46 -45.91
CA SER A 51 22.08 -13.60 -45.38
C SER A 51 21.83 -12.15 -45.81
N ILE A 52 21.72 -11.28 -44.80
CA ILE A 52 21.49 -9.85 -44.99
C ILE A 52 22.66 -9.08 -44.34
N LYS A 53 23.34 -8.31 -45.17
CA LYS A 53 24.38 -7.35 -44.73
C LYS A 53 23.69 -6.03 -44.41
N ALA A 54 23.81 -5.60 -43.15
CA ALA A 54 23.46 -4.25 -42.73
C ALA A 54 24.73 -3.39 -42.75
N GLU A 55 24.66 -2.21 -43.36
CA GLU A 55 25.73 -1.22 -43.36
C GLU A 55 25.19 0.07 -42.80
N TRP A 56 25.96 0.71 -41.94
CA TRP A 56 25.56 1.99 -41.28
C TRP A 56 26.77 2.93 -41.24
N TRP A 57 26.48 4.22 -41.23
CA TRP A 57 27.45 5.28 -41.09
C TRP A 57 26.84 6.49 -40.41
N ALA A 58 27.65 7.19 -39.62
CA ALA A 58 27.22 8.44 -39.00
C ALA A 58 27.14 9.57 -40.02
N ILE A 59 26.19 10.48 -39.80
CA ILE A 59 25.99 11.66 -40.64
C ILE A 59 26.10 12.94 -39.83
N ASP A 60 26.60 13.98 -40.45
CA ASP A 60 26.66 15.32 -39.92
C ASP A 60 25.28 16.02 -39.96
N SER A 61 25.22 17.29 -39.52
CA SER A 61 24.01 18.10 -39.51
C SER A 61 23.45 18.35 -40.92
N ALA A 62 24.30 18.36 -41.94
CA ALA A 62 23.90 18.54 -43.35
C ALA A 62 23.50 17.24 -44.01
N GLY A 63 23.67 16.08 -43.35
CA GLY A 63 23.36 14.76 -43.86
C GLY A 63 24.48 14.12 -44.65
N GLY A 64 25.69 14.71 -44.64
CA GLY A 64 26.93 14.14 -45.18
C GLY A 64 27.45 12.97 -44.34
N GLU A 65 28.12 11.99 -45.01
CA GLU A 65 28.78 10.89 -44.29
C GLU A 65 30.02 11.40 -43.51
N ILE A 66 30.13 11.03 -42.26
CA ILE A 66 31.30 11.30 -41.46
C ILE A 66 32.37 10.25 -41.77
N GLY A 67 33.50 10.68 -42.32
CA GLY A 67 34.57 9.79 -42.75
C GLY A 67 35.02 8.83 -41.64
N GLY A 68 35.25 7.57 -41.99
CA GLY A 68 35.66 6.52 -41.06
C GLY A 68 34.57 5.96 -40.15
N SER A 69 33.33 6.46 -40.23
CA SER A 69 32.23 5.99 -39.40
C SER A 69 31.49 4.77 -39.98
N ARG A 70 31.76 4.42 -41.24
CA ARG A 70 31.03 3.33 -41.92
C ARG A 70 31.43 1.96 -41.39
N GLN A 71 30.45 1.19 -41.06
CA GLN A 71 30.57 -0.17 -40.51
C GLN A 71 29.54 -1.09 -41.16
N ASN A 72 29.72 -2.39 -41.04
CA ASN A 72 28.78 -3.37 -41.53
C ASN A 72 28.77 -4.63 -40.64
N GLN A 73 27.68 -5.36 -40.72
CA GLN A 73 27.49 -6.68 -40.14
C GLN A 73 26.59 -7.51 -41.06
N THR A 74 26.99 -8.76 -41.28
CA THR A 74 26.15 -9.73 -41.98
C THR A 74 25.45 -10.64 -40.97
N ASN A 75 24.14 -10.68 -41.01
CA ASN A 75 23.32 -11.58 -40.21
C ASN A 75 22.80 -12.70 -41.15
N SER A 76 23.04 -13.93 -40.75
CA SER A 76 22.57 -15.12 -41.44
C SER A 76 21.44 -15.78 -40.64
N TYR A 77 20.29 -15.94 -41.26
CA TYR A 77 19.11 -16.56 -40.67
C TYR A 77 18.91 -17.92 -41.31
N THR A 78 18.77 -18.95 -40.50
CA THR A 78 18.61 -20.34 -40.98
C THR A 78 17.46 -20.99 -40.23
N ALA A 79 16.55 -21.61 -40.97
CA ALA A 79 15.49 -22.44 -40.45
C ALA A 79 15.01 -23.41 -41.53
N ASP A 80 14.19 -24.38 -41.14
CA ASP A 80 13.51 -25.30 -42.07
C ASP A 80 12.00 -25.35 -41.67
N THR A 81 11.29 -24.24 -41.94
CA THR A 81 9.87 -24.12 -41.60
C THR A 81 9.15 -23.19 -42.58
N PHE A 82 7.87 -23.45 -42.79
CA PHE A 82 6.94 -22.53 -43.49
C PHE A 82 6.24 -21.59 -42.49
N ASP A 83 6.46 -21.74 -41.18
CA ASP A 83 5.89 -20.86 -40.18
C ASP A 83 6.61 -19.52 -40.18
N GLN A 84 5.85 -18.47 -39.89
CA GLN A 84 6.35 -17.12 -39.80
C GLN A 84 7.49 -17.02 -38.78
N ARG A 85 8.57 -16.32 -39.10
CA ARG A 85 9.73 -16.11 -38.25
C ARG A 85 10.10 -14.65 -38.14
N TYR A 86 10.43 -14.24 -36.90
CA TYR A 86 10.85 -12.88 -36.56
C TYR A 86 12.24 -12.92 -35.93
N TYR A 87 13.10 -12.03 -36.38
CA TYR A 87 14.44 -11.84 -35.83
C TYR A 87 14.68 -10.37 -35.53
N THR A 88 14.97 -10.05 -34.27
CA THR A 88 15.37 -8.70 -33.87
C THR A 88 16.88 -8.62 -33.86
N ASN A 89 17.42 -7.63 -34.55
CA ASN A 89 18.85 -7.37 -34.65
C ASN A 89 19.18 -6.03 -33.98
N GLU A 90 20.30 -5.95 -33.29
CA GLU A 90 20.75 -4.73 -32.67
C GLU A 90 22.28 -4.60 -32.84
N VAL A 91 22.73 -3.42 -33.21
CA VAL A 91 24.17 -3.10 -33.31
C VAL A 91 24.49 -1.85 -32.53
N THR A 92 25.72 -1.80 -31.98
CA THR A 92 26.24 -0.63 -31.33
C THR A 92 27.34 -0.05 -32.20
N PRO A 93 27.10 1.06 -32.92
CA PRO A 93 28.14 1.68 -33.76
C PRO A 93 29.35 2.12 -32.93
N SER A 94 30.56 1.88 -33.44
CA SER A 94 31.77 2.29 -32.74
C SER A 94 31.96 3.82 -32.69
N TYR A 95 31.32 4.55 -33.61
CA TYR A 95 31.29 6.01 -33.58
C TYR A 95 30.53 6.55 -32.38
N GLY A 96 29.67 5.72 -31.73
CA GLY A 96 28.91 6.08 -30.53
C GLY A 96 27.55 6.71 -30.82
N SER A 97 27.15 7.68 -30.02
CA SER A 97 25.87 8.34 -30.17
C SER A 97 25.90 9.35 -31.32
N GLY A 98 25.07 9.17 -32.31
CA GLY A 98 25.03 10.02 -33.50
C GLY A 98 23.73 9.84 -34.31
N ARG A 99 23.60 10.61 -35.39
CA ARG A 99 22.60 10.35 -36.42
C ARG A 99 23.21 9.40 -37.44
N TYR A 100 22.42 8.44 -37.91
CA TYR A 100 22.91 7.39 -38.79
C TYR A 100 22.07 7.26 -40.02
N ARG A 101 22.71 6.81 -41.14
CA ARG A 101 22.08 6.17 -42.28
C ARG A 101 22.37 4.68 -42.23
N VAL A 102 21.41 3.91 -42.69
CA VAL A 102 21.47 2.44 -42.69
C VAL A 102 20.99 1.93 -44.03
N GLN A 103 21.72 1.00 -44.62
CA GLN A 103 21.29 0.27 -45.83
C GLN A 103 21.39 -1.24 -45.58
N PHE A 104 20.58 -1.99 -46.29
CA PHE A 104 20.55 -3.43 -46.18
C PHE A 104 20.73 -4.06 -47.55
N THR A 105 21.57 -5.09 -47.61
CA THR A 105 21.84 -5.83 -48.85
C THR A 105 21.66 -7.31 -48.58
N ARG A 106 20.78 -7.97 -49.32
CA ARG A 106 20.76 -9.41 -49.34
C ARG A 106 21.95 -9.94 -50.14
N THR A 107 22.75 -10.81 -49.53
CA THR A 107 24.00 -11.27 -50.13
C THR A 107 23.96 -12.65 -50.78
N ASN A 108 22.86 -13.41 -50.55
CA ASN A 108 22.66 -14.71 -51.16
C ASN A 108 21.35 -14.79 -51.98
N ALA A 109 21.36 -15.68 -52.97
CA ALA A 109 20.18 -15.95 -53.81
C ALA A 109 19.05 -16.60 -52.97
N GLN A 110 17.82 -16.49 -53.45
CA GLN A 110 16.69 -17.21 -52.89
C GLN A 110 16.81 -18.69 -53.25
N GLN A 111 16.66 -19.54 -52.27
CA GLN A 111 16.78 -20.98 -52.45
C GLN A 111 15.46 -21.70 -52.65
N ASN A 112 14.35 -21.03 -52.35
CA ASN A 112 13.00 -21.62 -52.44
C ASN A 112 12.05 -20.72 -53.24
N ASP A 113 11.42 -21.30 -54.26
CA ASP A 113 10.50 -20.64 -55.18
C ASP A 113 9.01 -20.67 -54.74
N GLN A 114 8.69 -21.37 -53.64
CA GLN A 114 7.37 -21.40 -53.02
C GLN A 114 7.01 -20.18 -52.18
N GLY A 115 7.81 -19.13 -52.25
CA GLY A 115 7.60 -17.89 -51.50
C GLY A 115 8.11 -17.90 -50.03
N ALA A 116 8.74 -18.99 -49.60
CA ALA A 116 9.60 -18.99 -48.43
C ALA A 116 10.89 -18.20 -48.70
N ASP A 117 11.66 -17.88 -47.69
CA ASP A 117 12.91 -17.12 -47.76
C ASP A 117 12.77 -15.65 -48.22
N VAL A 118 11.54 -15.15 -48.31
CA VAL A 118 11.27 -13.73 -48.58
C VAL A 118 11.42 -12.94 -47.29
N ALA A 119 12.49 -12.19 -47.17
CA ALA A 119 12.75 -11.32 -46.04
C ALA A 119 12.02 -9.99 -46.18
N LYS A 120 11.33 -9.57 -45.15
CA LYS A 120 10.85 -8.20 -44.96
C LYS A 120 11.65 -7.54 -43.85
N LEU A 121 11.97 -6.28 -44.00
CA LEU A 121 12.49 -5.46 -42.92
C LEU A 121 11.32 -4.68 -42.34
N GLU A 122 11.11 -4.85 -41.04
CA GLU A 122 10.12 -4.10 -40.30
C GLU A 122 10.84 -3.37 -39.17
N GLU A 123 10.41 -2.14 -38.92
CA GLU A 123 10.80 -1.38 -37.75
C GLU A 123 12.34 -1.14 -37.65
N LEU A 124 12.79 -0.06 -38.22
CA LEU A 124 14.17 0.42 -38.07
C LEU A 124 14.22 1.55 -37.02
N TYR A 125 14.95 1.35 -35.90
CA TYR A 125 15.01 2.28 -34.79
C TYR A 125 16.42 2.79 -34.52
N ALA A 126 16.52 4.06 -34.13
CA ALA A 126 17.64 4.56 -33.36
C ALA A 126 17.32 4.43 -31.86
N VAL A 127 18.14 3.66 -31.13
CA VAL A 127 17.94 3.43 -29.72
C VAL A 127 18.88 4.35 -28.91
N ARG A 128 18.31 5.15 -28.06
CA ARG A 128 19.06 5.99 -27.13
C ARG A 128 18.87 5.46 -25.72
N TYR A 129 19.97 5.03 -25.10
CA TYR A 129 19.97 4.72 -23.69
C TYR A 129 20.32 5.97 -22.91
N TYR A 130 19.44 6.36 -22.01
CA TYR A 130 19.76 7.36 -21.02
C TYR A 130 20.52 6.67 -19.88
N PRO A 131 21.61 7.24 -19.38
CA PRO A 131 22.19 6.75 -18.13
C PRO A 131 21.09 6.74 -17.07
N SER A 132 21.14 5.76 -16.17
CA SER A 132 20.11 5.57 -15.16
C SER A 132 19.81 6.90 -14.47
N LYS A 133 18.61 7.44 -14.71
CA LYS A 133 18.14 8.57 -13.93
C LYS A 133 17.71 8.01 -12.59
N THR A 134 18.44 8.39 -11.56
CA THR A 134 17.94 8.22 -10.20
C THR A 134 16.78 9.17 -10.03
N LEU A 135 15.59 8.64 -9.90
CA LEU A 135 14.40 9.42 -9.59
C LEU A 135 14.25 9.38 -8.06
N PRO A 136 14.62 10.46 -7.34
CA PRO A 136 14.52 10.46 -5.89
C PRO A 136 13.06 10.25 -5.49
N GLY A 137 12.83 9.32 -4.57
CA GLY A 137 11.49 9.00 -4.07
C GLY A 137 10.63 8.11 -4.98
N VAL A 138 11.15 7.65 -6.12
CA VAL A 138 10.43 6.76 -7.04
C VAL A 138 11.13 5.41 -7.15
N THR A 139 10.40 4.34 -6.89
CA THR A 139 10.87 2.98 -7.16
C THR A 139 10.44 2.57 -8.56
N VAL A 140 11.41 2.27 -9.42
CA VAL A 140 11.16 1.79 -10.79
C VAL A 140 11.32 0.29 -10.83
N ILE A 141 10.30 -0.42 -11.30
CA ILE A 141 10.31 -1.86 -11.47
C ILE A 141 10.33 -2.18 -12.96
N ARG A 142 11.28 -3.01 -13.38
CA ARG A 142 11.31 -3.58 -14.73
C ARG A 142 10.83 -5.01 -14.68
N VAL A 143 9.75 -5.30 -15.41
CA VAL A 143 9.28 -6.67 -15.62
C VAL A 143 9.63 -7.10 -17.04
N THR A 144 10.35 -8.21 -17.17
CA THR A 144 10.69 -8.81 -18.45
C THR A 144 9.94 -10.13 -18.57
N THR A 145 9.07 -10.25 -19.56
CA THR A 145 8.34 -11.50 -19.81
C THR A 145 8.81 -12.10 -21.14
N LYS A 146 9.08 -13.41 -21.13
CA LYS A 146 9.35 -14.15 -22.35
C LYS A 146 8.00 -14.57 -22.96
N ALA A 147 7.80 -14.32 -24.24
CA ALA A 147 6.64 -14.82 -24.96
C ALA A 147 6.71 -16.36 -25.05
N THR A 148 5.62 -17.01 -24.69
CA THR A 148 5.42 -18.46 -24.84
C THR A 148 4.11 -18.68 -25.61
N ASN A 149 3.90 -19.88 -26.14
CA ASN A 149 2.66 -20.22 -26.85
C ASN A 149 1.40 -20.00 -25.98
N GLU A 150 1.53 -20.07 -24.68
CA GLU A 150 0.44 -19.84 -23.71
C GLU A 150 0.21 -18.36 -23.38
N ALA A 151 1.15 -17.50 -23.73
CA ALA A 151 1.13 -16.09 -23.38
C ALA A 151 0.99 -15.21 -24.63
N THR A 152 -0.05 -15.46 -25.44
CA THR A 152 -0.26 -14.83 -26.75
C THR A 152 -0.84 -13.41 -26.70
N GLY A 153 -1.44 -12.98 -25.59
CA GLY A 153 -2.03 -11.64 -25.44
C GLY A 153 -1.09 -10.66 -24.73
N PHE A 154 -0.66 -9.61 -25.41
CA PHE A 154 0.20 -8.57 -24.81
C PHE A 154 -0.59 -7.59 -23.93
N SER A 155 -1.88 -7.41 -24.20
CA SER A 155 -2.72 -6.37 -23.58
C SER A 155 -3.26 -6.71 -22.20
N ASP A 156 -3.31 -7.99 -21.82
CA ASP A 156 -4.06 -8.43 -20.64
C ASP A 156 -3.20 -8.94 -19.48
N ARG A 157 -1.90 -8.67 -19.52
CA ARG A 157 -1.01 -9.11 -18.43
C ARG A 157 -1.13 -8.18 -17.23
N LYS A 158 -1.79 -8.68 -16.20
CA LYS A 158 -1.86 -8.02 -14.89
C LYS A 158 -0.76 -8.56 -14.00
N PHE A 159 0.01 -7.65 -13.40
CA PHE A 159 1.04 -8.00 -12.42
C PHE A 159 0.54 -7.64 -11.03
N ASN A 160 0.66 -8.58 -10.11
CA ASN A 160 0.43 -8.34 -8.71
C ASN A 160 1.78 -8.08 -8.05
N LEU A 161 1.97 -6.90 -7.48
CA LEU A 161 3.20 -6.51 -6.83
C LEU A 161 2.98 -6.39 -5.32
N ARG A 162 3.83 -7.08 -4.56
CA ARG A 162 3.96 -6.82 -3.12
C ARG A 162 5.17 -5.92 -2.90
N TRP A 163 4.97 -4.84 -2.20
CA TRP A 163 6.03 -3.91 -1.87
C TRP A 163 5.84 -3.39 -0.45
N ALA A 164 6.94 -3.13 0.23
CA ALA A 164 6.95 -2.48 1.54
C ALA A 164 7.74 -1.19 1.43
N ARG A 165 7.17 -0.11 1.89
CA ARG A 165 7.85 1.17 1.96
C ARG A 165 8.80 1.18 3.14
N HIS A 166 9.99 1.77 2.97
CA HIS A 166 10.84 2.13 4.07
C HIS A 166 10.20 3.32 4.79
N VAL A 167 9.93 3.14 6.06
CA VAL A 167 9.32 4.14 6.94
C VAL A 167 10.25 4.47 8.10
N ARG A 168 10.07 5.65 8.70
CA ARG A 168 10.90 6.11 9.83
C ARG A 168 10.68 5.22 11.05
N THR A 169 11.77 4.94 11.76
CA THR A 169 11.70 4.32 13.09
C THR A 169 11.23 5.35 14.11
N LEU A 170 10.60 4.90 15.19
CA LEU A 170 10.10 5.81 16.22
C LEU A 170 11.22 6.45 17.07
N THR A 171 12.40 5.83 17.12
CA THR A 171 13.49 6.20 18.04
C THR A 171 14.70 6.82 17.36
N THR A 172 15.11 6.33 16.18
CA THR A 172 16.41 6.67 15.57
C THR A 172 16.30 7.46 14.28
N ASP A 173 15.09 7.78 13.84
CA ASP A 173 14.80 8.48 12.59
C ASP A 173 15.41 7.83 11.33
N THR A 174 15.76 6.56 11.42
CA THR A 174 16.27 5.77 10.29
C THR A 174 15.12 5.19 9.46
N LEU A 175 15.37 4.96 8.18
CA LEU A 175 14.38 4.34 7.28
C LEU A 175 14.64 2.83 7.20
N SER A 176 13.61 2.04 7.48
CA SER A 176 13.62 0.60 7.24
C SER A 176 12.24 0.10 6.81
N ALA A 177 12.20 -1.03 6.12
CA ALA A 177 10.94 -1.64 5.72
C ALA A 177 10.13 -2.03 6.95
N SER A 178 8.88 -1.58 7.04
CA SER A 178 7.98 -1.97 8.13
C SER A 178 6.53 -1.84 7.69
N ARG A 179 5.68 -2.64 8.29
CA ARG A 179 4.21 -2.62 8.15
C ARG A 179 3.53 -2.05 9.39
N ASN A 180 4.29 -1.59 10.39
CA ASN A 180 3.77 -1.08 11.64
C ASN A 180 3.04 0.26 11.45
N PHE A 181 1.81 0.37 11.96
CA PHE A 181 0.98 1.57 11.82
C PHE A 181 1.63 2.82 12.45
N ALA A 182 2.28 2.66 13.60
CA ALA A 182 2.89 3.78 14.32
C ALA A 182 4.04 4.42 13.52
N ARG A 183 4.87 3.56 12.90
CA ARG A 183 5.93 4.00 12.00
C ARG A 183 5.37 4.62 10.72
N ALA A 184 4.28 4.06 10.17
CA ALA A 184 3.59 4.61 9.02
C ALA A 184 3.03 6.01 9.33
N MET A 185 2.43 6.20 10.50
CA MET A 185 1.92 7.52 10.96
C MET A 185 3.03 8.56 11.06
N LEU A 186 4.12 8.25 11.77
CA LEU A 186 5.27 9.15 11.88
C LEU A 186 5.84 9.52 10.51
N HIS A 187 5.98 8.52 9.63
CA HIS A 187 6.50 8.71 8.29
C HIS A 187 5.58 9.58 7.43
N ALA A 188 4.27 9.33 7.43
CA ALA A 188 3.30 10.12 6.70
C ALA A 188 3.27 11.58 7.16
N TRP A 189 3.33 11.81 8.47
CA TRP A 189 3.39 13.15 9.05
C TRP A 189 4.63 13.92 8.62
N THR A 190 5.81 13.28 8.73
CA THR A 190 7.10 13.94 8.39
C THR A 190 7.25 14.20 6.90
N ILE A 191 6.75 13.32 6.01
CA ILE A 191 6.74 13.58 4.55
C ILE A 191 5.85 14.78 4.21
N ALA A 192 4.74 14.95 4.91
CA ALA A 192 3.85 16.07 4.73
C ALA A 192 4.42 17.40 5.28
N GLY A 193 5.64 17.39 5.82
CA GLY A 193 6.33 18.56 6.35
C GLY A 193 6.08 18.82 7.84
N GLY A 194 5.40 17.92 8.54
CA GLY A 194 5.17 18.00 9.98
C GLY A 194 6.43 17.66 10.79
N ALA A 195 6.64 18.33 11.91
CA ALA A 195 7.74 18.02 12.82
C ALA A 195 7.47 16.72 13.58
N ALA A 196 8.47 15.87 13.76
CA ALA A 196 8.34 14.60 14.49
C ALA A 196 7.91 14.82 15.95
N SER A 197 8.27 15.95 16.57
CA SER A 197 7.87 16.34 17.92
C SER A 197 6.37 16.61 18.07
N GLN A 198 5.66 16.78 16.98
CA GLN A 198 4.20 16.99 16.96
C GLN A 198 3.42 15.65 16.93
N ILE A 199 4.11 14.51 16.93
CA ILE A 199 3.50 13.19 17.14
C ILE A 199 4.01 12.64 18.47
N ASP A 200 3.12 12.06 19.26
CA ASP A 200 3.45 11.40 20.51
C ASP A 200 4.09 10.03 20.26
N THR A 201 5.38 10.06 19.92
CA THR A 201 6.16 8.85 19.64
C THR A 201 6.31 7.96 20.88
N ALA A 202 6.25 8.53 22.09
CA ALA A 202 6.32 7.77 23.33
C ALA A 202 5.08 6.89 23.52
N LYS A 203 3.89 7.43 23.24
CA LYS A 203 2.64 6.67 23.30
C LYS A 203 2.60 5.57 22.22
N LEU A 204 3.04 5.88 21.01
CA LEU A 204 3.17 4.90 19.94
C LEU A 204 4.17 3.79 20.29
N ALA A 205 5.30 4.12 20.90
CA ALA A 205 6.29 3.15 21.35
C ALA A 205 5.76 2.26 22.48
N ALA A 206 4.96 2.82 23.40
CA ALA A 206 4.33 2.04 24.47
C ALA A 206 3.37 0.98 23.91
N ILE A 207 2.56 1.33 22.90
CA ILE A 207 1.69 0.35 22.21
C ILE A 207 2.52 -0.73 21.52
N ASN A 208 3.61 -0.35 20.85
CA ASN A 208 4.51 -1.32 20.24
C ASN A 208 5.17 -2.24 21.26
N ALA A 209 5.54 -1.74 22.43
CA ALA A 209 6.13 -2.54 23.50
C ALA A 209 5.13 -3.56 24.09
N GLU A 210 3.85 -3.20 24.16
CA GLU A 210 2.80 -4.06 24.70
C GLU A 210 2.48 -5.24 23.78
N PHE A 211 2.44 -5.02 22.44
CA PHE A 211 2.00 -6.03 21.47
C PHE A 211 3.12 -6.62 20.63
N GLY A 212 4.30 -6.02 20.65
CA GLY A 212 5.40 -6.29 19.73
C GLY A 212 5.30 -5.45 18.45
N GLU A 213 6.39 -4.85 18.01
CA GLU A 213 6.42 -3.96 16.83
C GLU A 213 5.96 -4.67 15.55
N ASP A 214 6.29 -5.95 15.39
CA ASP A 214 5.95 -6.76 14.22
C ASP A 214 4.60 -7.49 14.36
N SER A 215 3.86 -7.24 15.42
CA SER A 215 2.58 -7.88 15.69
C SER A 215 1.61 -7.68 14.51
N PRO A 216 0.94 -8.74 14.03
CA PRO A 216 -0.10 -8.62 13.02
C PRO A 216 -1.20 -7.63 13.41
N LEU A 217 -1.47 -7.46 14.71
CA LEU A 217 -2.51 -6.55 15.23
C LEU A 217 -2.16 -5.07 15.09
N LEU A 218 -0.89 -4.74 14.84
CA LEU A 218 -0.40 -3.37 14.69
C LEU A 218 -0.02 -3.02 13.25
N ARG A 219 -0.37 -3.85 12.28
CA ARG A 219 -0.04 -3.62 10.88
C ARG A 219 -1.00 -2.65 10.21
N PHE A 220 -0.44 -1.91 9.28
CA PHE A 220 -1.18 -1.13 8.30
C PHE A 220 -0.66 -1.44 6.90
N ASP A 221 -1.51 -2.03 6.08
CA ASP A 221 -1.21 -2.43 4.71
C ASP A 221 -2.20 -1.73 3.76
N GLY A 222 -1.86 -0.55 3.32
CA GLY A 222 -2.74 0.25 2.48
C GLY A 222 -1.98 1.29 1.66
N SER A 223 -2.63 1.87 0.67
CA SER A 223 -2.18 3.06 -0.04
C SER A 223 -2.94 4.28 0.43
N LEU A 224 -2.27 5.44 0.38
CA LEU A 224 -2.81 6.73 0.77
C LEU A 224 -2.78 7.67 -0.45
N ASP A 225 -3.33 7.18 -1.55
CA ASP A 225 -3.31 7.84 -2.87
C ASP A 225 -4.51 8.74 -3.14
N ASP A 226 -5.51 8.74 -2.26
CA ASP A 226 -6.64 9.65 -2.35
C ASP A 226 -6.20 11.09 -2.06
N ALA A 227 -6.29 11.96 -3.08
CA ALA A 227 -5.88 13.36 -2.99
C ALA A 227 -6.82 14.19 -2.10
N ASP A 228 -8.07 13.79 -1.98
CA ASP A 228 -9.10 14.56 -1.27
C ASP A 228 -9.09 14.28 0.24
N THR A 229 -8.38 13.25 0.68
CA THR A 229 -8.28 12.88 2.09
C THR A 229 -7.28 13.77 2.83
N SER A 230 -7.72 14.42 3.90
CA SER A 230 -6.86 15.24 4.76
C SER A 230 -5.79 14.41 5.46
N LEU A 231 -4.70 15.05 5.90
CA LEU A 231 -3.64 14.36 6.63
C LEU A 231 -4.15 13.73 7.95
N GLY A 232 -5.04 14.43 8.67
CA GLY A 232 -5.66 13.91 9.90
C GLY A 232 -6.46 12.62 9.65
N GLU A 233 -7.25 12.58 8.59
CA GLU A 233 -8.00 11.38 8.18
C GLU A 233 -7.08 10.23 7.77
N ARG A 234 -5.96 10.52 7.09
CA ARG A 234 -4.94 9.51 6.78
C ARG A 234 -4.32 8.93 8.04
N LEU A 235 -4.00 9.76 9.03
CA LEU A 235 -3.51 9.31 10.33
C LEU A 235 -4.56 8.43 11.03
N GLN A 236 -5.83 8.85 11.02
CA GLN A 236 -6.93 8.08 11.59
C GLN A 236 -7.13 6.74 10.87
N LEU A 237 -7.02 6.70 9.55
CA LEU A 237 -7.12 5.46 8.77
C LEU A 237 -6.02 4.47 9.16
N MET A 238 -4.78 4.92 9.31
CA MET A 238 -3.66 4.09 9.76
C MET A 238 -3.88 3.58 11.19
N ALA A 239 -4.29 4.45 12.09
CA ALA A 239 -4.54 4.10 13.48
C ALA A 239 -5.73 3.15 13.63
N ASN A 240 -6.78 3.32 12.83
CA ASN A 240 -7.97 2.48 12.86
C ASN A 240 -7.67 1.01 12.55
N ALA A 241 -6.71 0.74 11.65
CA ALA A 241 -6.26 -0.63 11.39
C ALA A 241 -5.73 -1.33 12.66
N ALA A 242 -5.09 -0.58 13.56
CA ALA A 242 -4.58 -1.08 14.84
C ALA A 242 -5.54 -0.87 16.02
N ARG A 243 -6.83 -0.61 15.78
CA ARG A 243 -7.84 -0.30 16.82
C ARG A 243 -7.51 0.95 17.64
N CYS A 244 -6.80 1.91 17.05
CA CYS A 244 -6.45 3.16 17.70
C CYS A 244 -7.31 4.30 17.16
N VAL A 245 -7.59 5.26 18.03
CA VAL A 245 -8.21 6.55 17.70
C VAL A 245 -7.14 7.61 17.80
N VAL A 246 -7.08 8.49 16.79
CA VAL A 246 -6.16 9.62 16.76
C VAL A 246 -6.87 10.86 17.30
N TRP A 247 -6.21 11.60 18.12
CA TRP A 247 -6.72 12.86 18.64
C TRP A 247 -5.57 13.84 18.91
N ARG A 248 -5.90 15.11 19.16
CA ARG A 248 -4.93 16.14 19.47
C ARG A 248 -4.92 16.40 20.96
N ASP A 249 -3.73 16.27 21.54
CA ASP A 249 -3.43 16.72 22.88
C ASP A 249 -2.56 17.99 22.77
N GLY A 250 -3.18 19.13 22.92
CA GLY A 250 -2.56 20.41 22.65
C GLY A 250 -2.01 20.51 21.21
N LEU A 251 -0.70 20.59 21.08
CA LEU A 251 -0.01 20.70 19.78
C LEU A 251 0.42 19.34 19.21
N ARG A 252 0.21 18.24 19.94
CA ARG A 252 0.64 16.89 19.53
C ARG A 252 -0.51 16.05 19.05
N TRP A 253 -0.24 15.24 18.07
CA TRP A 253 -1.10 14.12 17.69
C TRP A 253 -0.75 12.92 18.55
N THR A 254 -1.70 12.43 19.28
CA THR A 254 -1.58 11.24 20.11
C THR A 254 -2.58 10.17 19.69
N VAL A 255 -2.42 8.97 20.23
CA VAL A 255 -3.29 7.84 19.91
C VAL A 255 -3.74 7.16 21.20
N THR A 256 -4.96 6.67 21.17
CA THR A 256 -5.48 5.80 22.22
C THR A 256 -5.96 4.50 21.59
N ARG A 257 -5.44 3.37 22.08
CA ARG A 257 -5.90 2.06 21.64
C ARG A 257 -7.11 1.62 22.45
N ASP A 258 -8.11 1.13 21.74
CA ASP A 258 -9.29 0.53 22.35
C ASP A 258 -8.96 -0.88 22.85
N GLN A 259 -8.74 -0.98 24.17
CA GLN A 259 -8.37 -2.20 24.87
C GLN A 259 -8.84 -2.15 26.32
N ALA A 260 -8.84 -3.31 26.97
CA ALA A 260 -9.15 -3.39 28.39
C ALA A 260 -8.19 -2.51 29.22
N ARG A 261 -8.73 -1.77 30.18
CA ARG A 261 -7.96 -0.95 31.13
C ARG A 261 -7.92 -1.64 32.47
N PRO A 262 -6.78 -1.61 33.17
CA PRO A 262 -6.65 -2.30 34.44
C PRO A 262 -7.35 -1.58 35.61
N TYR A 263 -7.63 -0.30 35.48
CA TYR A 263 -8.26 0.53 36.50
C TYR A 263 -9.07 1.66 35.87
N VAL A 264 -10.01 2.18 36.65
CA VAL A 264 -10.78 3.39 36.36
C VAL A 264 -9.89 4.60 36.62
N GLU A 265 -9.77 5.50 35.67
CA GLU A 265 -8.92 6.69 35.77
C GLU A 265 -9.61 7.81 36.56
N MET A 266 -10.93 7.93 36.42
CA MET A 266 -11.73 8.93 37.15
C MET A 266 -13.14 8.43 37.36
N GLN A 267 -13.75 8.84 38.47
CA GLN A 267 -15.16 8.66 38.76
C GLN A 267 -15.90 9.99 38.61
N PHE A 268 -17.03 9.96 37.93
CA PHE A 268 -17.96 11.08 37.82
C PHE A 268 -19.19 10.81 38.65
N ASP A 269 -19.50 11.73 39.56
CA ASP A 269 -20.67 11.72 40.40
C ASP A 269 -21.22 13.17 40.56
N TYR A 270 -22.18 13.38 41.47
CA TYR A 270 -22.80 14.67 41.69
C TYR A 270 -21.81 15.79 42.12
N ARG A 271 -20.58 15.45 42.51
CA ARG A 271 -19.57 16.41 42.98
C ARG A 271 -18.81 17.04 41.83
N ASN A 272 -18.57 16.31 40.79
CA ASN A 272 -17.76 16.75 39.67
C ASN A 272 -18.53 16.78 38.32
N LEU A 273 -19.84 16.56 38.37
CA LEU A 273 -20.77 16.85 37.28
C LEU A 273 -21.36 18.24 37.46
N SER A 274 -21.61 18.92 36.34
CA SER A 274 -22.21 20.26 36.33
C SER A 274 -23.69 20.20 36.62
N SER A 275 -24.14 20.89 37.65
CA SER A 275 -25.56 21.02 37.97
C SER A 275 -26.37 21.83 36.96
N SER A 276 -25.69 22.56 36.07
CA SER A 276 -26.30 23.37 35.00
C SER A 276 -26.32 22.65 33.65
N GLY A 277 -25.72 21.45 33.55
CA GLY A 277 -25.69 20.64 32.35
C GLY A 277 -26.94 19.75 32.20
N GLU A 278 -27.32 19.46 30.97
CA GLU A 278 -28.28 18.42 30.69
C GLU A 278 -27.58 17.07 30.68
N SER A 279 -27.93 16.18 31.62
CA SER A 279 -27.54 14.78 31.57
C SER A 279 -28.46 14.00 30.66
N ALA A 280 -27.92 13.31 29.67
CA ALA A 280 -28.68 12.44 28.78
C ALA A 280 -28.15 11.01 28.83
N ILE A 281 -28.98 10.09 29.26
CA ILE A 281 -28.70 8.65 29.24
C ILE A 281 -29.45 8.04 28.07
N SER A 282 -28.71 7.41 27.17
CA SER A 282 -29.29 6.75 26.02
C SER A 282 -29.12 5.24 26.13
N TYR A 283 -30.21 4.52 26.03
CA TYR A 283 -30.23 3.07 26.01
C TYR A 283 -30.44 2.58 24.59
N ALA A 284 -29.49 1.85 24.04
CA ALA A 284 -29.66 1.14 22.78
C ALA A 284 -30.21 -0.25 23.05
N ALA A 285 -31.52 -0.45 22.80
CA ALA A 285 -32.13 -1.77 22.87
C ALA A 285 -31.61 -2.65 21.71
N HIS A 286 -31.13 -3.84 22.03
CA HIS A 286 -30.82 -4.84 21.01
C HIS A 286 -32.13 -5.53 20.59
N MET A 287 -32.72 -5.05 19.51
CA MET A 287 -33.97 -5.57 18.95
C MET A 287 -33.69 -6.63 17.87
N PRO A 288 -34.60 -7.55 17.56
CA PRO A 288 -34.46 -8.50 16.46
C PRO A 288 -34.26 -7.83 15.08
N ALA A 289 -34.70 -6.58 14.93
CA ALA A 289 -34.47 -5.76 13.74
C ALA A 289 -33.08 -5.09 13.72
N SER A 290 -32.38 -5.12 14.84
CA SER A 290 -30.98 -4.62 14.93
C SER A 290 -30.02 -5.65 14.37
N ASN A 291 -28.75 -5.23 14.18
CA ASN A 291 -27.73 -6.14 13.68
C ASN A 291 -27.53 -7.33 14.62
N ASP A 292 -27.60 -8.52 14.06
CA ASP A 292 -27.48 -9.81 14.74
C ASP A 292 -26.10 -10.47 14.55
N GLY A 293 -25.16 -9.74 13.93
CA GLY A 293 -23.81 -10.20 13.69
C GLY A 293 -22.92 -9.14 13.06
N ILE A 294 -21.73 -9.56 12.66
CA ILE A 294 -20.73 -8.74 11.99
C ILE A 294 -20.32 -9.41 10.67
N GLU A 295 -20.28 -8.61 9.62
CA GLU A 295 -19.62 -8.92 8.35
C GLU A 295 -18.49 -7.92 8.14
N LEU A 296 -17.24 -8.35 8.31
CA LEU A 296 -16.07 -7.49 8.18
C LEU A 296 -15.32 -7.83 6.91
N GLU A 297 -15.26 -6.87 5.97
CA GLU A 297 -14.49 -6.94 4.71
C GLU A 297 -13.07 -6.45 4.94
N TYR A 298 -12.09 -7.22 4.47
CA TYR A 298 -10.69 -6.84 4.44
C TYR A 298 -10.01 -7.37 3.16
N VAL A 299 -8.74 -7.02 2.94
CA VAL A 299 -7.97 -7.51 1.78
C VAL A 299 -6.97 -8.53 2.27
N ASP A 300 -7.17 -9.81 1.91
CA ASP A 300 -6.33 -10.90 2.41
C ASP A 300 -5.03 -11.05 1.59
N GLU A 301 -3.89 -10.91 2.27
CA GLU A 301 -2.58 -11.11 1.64
C GLU A 301 -2.30 -12.56 1.23
N ALA A 302 -2.90 -13.54 1.90
CA ALA A 302 -2.71 -14.95 1.58
C ALA A 302 -3.44 -15.34 0.28
N SER A 303 -4.55 -14.67 -0.02
CA SER A 303 -5.39 -14.90 -1.21
C SER A 303 -5.07 -13.95 -2.37
N GLN A 304 -3.80 -13.60 -2.57
CA GLN A 304 -3.36 -12.70 -3.63
C GLN A 304 -4.02 -11.31 -3.59
N SER A 305 -4.20 -10.77 -2.40
CA SER A 305 -4.84 -9.47 -2.18
C SER A 305 -6.29 -9.39 -2.69
N LYS A 306 -7.01 -10.47 -2.59
CA LYS A 306 -8.46 -10.49 -2.85
C LYS A 306 -9.23 -10.07 -1.60
N LYS A 307 -10.45 -9.62 -1.81
CA LYS A 307 -11.39 -9.36 -0.72
C LYS A 307 -11.71 -10.65 0.01
N ALA A 308 -11.65 -10.58 1.33
CA ALA A 308 -12.05 -11.66 2.24
C ALA A 308 -12.97 -11.08 3.32
N TYR A 309 -13.71 -11.96 3.97
CA TYR A 309 -14.72 -11.58 4.94
C TYR A 309 -14.57 -12.40 6.22
N VAL A 310 -14.77 -11.75 7.34
CA VAL A 310 -14.97 -12.40 8.64
C VAL A 310 -16.44 -12.24 9.04
N TYR A 311 -17.07 -13.36 9.36
CA TYR A 311 -18.47 -13.41 9.78
C TYR A 311 -18.56 -13.85 11.24
N LEU A 312 -19.29 -13.09 12.04
CA LEU A 312 -19.62 -13.42 13.42
C LEU A 312 -21.13 -13.29 13.64
N ASP A 313 -21.72 -14.31 14.25
CA ASP A 313 -23.09 -14.33 14.75
C ASP A 313 -23.08 -14.02 16.24
N ILE A 314 -24.01 -13.18 16.71
CA ILE A 314 -24.15 -12.78 18.12
C ILE A 314 -25.53 -13.16 18.70
N THR A 315 -26.34 -13.91 17.98
CA THR A 315 -27.70 -14.30 18.42
C THR A 315 -27.70 -15.11 19.71
N SER A 316 -26.62 -15.86 19.99
CA SER A 316 -26.42 -16.61 21.22
C SER A 316 -26.02 -15.75 22.44
N GLY A 317 -25.84 -14.45 22.28
CA GLY A 317 -25.31 -13.56 23.32
C GLY A 317 -23.78 -13.55 23.42
N ALA A 318 -23.10 -14.31 22.58
CA ALA A 318 -21.64 -14.33 22.46
C ALA A 318 -21.23 -14.35 20.98
N PRO A 319 -20.08 -13.77 20.61
CA PRO A 319 -19.60 -13.82 19.21
C PRO A 319 -19.20 -15.25 18.84
N VAL A 320 -19.84 -15.81 17.84
CA VAL A 320 -19.55 -17.14 17.26
C VAL A 320 -19.25 -16.99 15.78
N ILE A 321 -18.28 -17.74 15.27
CA ILE A 321 -17.98 -17.73 13.82
C ILE A 321 -19.19 -18.28 13.06
N GLY A 322 -19.76 -17.48 12.17
CA GLY A 322 -20.91 -17.84 11.37
C GLY A 322 -21.57 -16.62 10.73
N GLN A 323 -22.35 -16.88 9.68
CA GLN A 323 -23.14 -15.84 9.03
C GLN A 323 -24.45 -15.62 9.79
N SER A 324 -24.79 -14.37 10.01
CA SER A 324 -26.07 -13.94 10.57
C SER A 324 -27.01 -13.41 9.48
N ARG A 325 -28.27 -13.16 9.81
CA ARG A 325 -29.28 -12.69 8.84
C ARG A 325 -29.14 -11.21 8.52
N ASN A 326 -28.78 -10.39 9.51
CA ASN A 326 -28.67 -8.94 9.40
C ASN A 326 -27.37 -8.43 10.02
N PRO A 327 -26.20 -8.77 9.45
CA PRO A 327 -24.91 -8.36 10.01
C PRO A 327 -24.66 -6.87 9.85
N LYS A 328 -24.00 -6.25 10.82
CA LYS A 328 -23.36 -4.95 10.66
C LYS A 328 -22.19 -5.08 9.72
N LYS A 329 -22.26 -4.44 8.55
CA LYS A 329 -21.20 -4.49 7.54
C LYS A 329 -20.13 -3.45 7.85
N ILE A 330 -18.88 -3.91 7.93
CA ILE A 330 -17.73 -3.09 8.26
C ILE A 330 -16.66 -3.32 7.20
N LYS A 331 -16.04 -2.24 6.70
CA LYS A 331 -14.84 -2.31 5.88
C LYS A 331 -13.65 -1.90 6.73
N LEU A 332 -12.60 -2.70 6.71
CA LEU A 332 -11.36 -2.41 7.43
C LEU A 332 -10.21 -2.16 6.43
N PRO A 333 -10.10 -0.93 5.92
CA PRO A 333 -8.98 -0.57 5.05
C PRO A 333 -7.67 -0.66 5.81
N GLY A 334 -6.60 -1.08 5.11
CA GLY A 334 -5.29 -1.23 5.74
C GLY A 334 -5.09 -2.51 6.55
N CYS A 335 -6.07 -3.39 6.59
CA CYS A 335 -5.94 -4.74 7.14
C CYS A 335 -5.66 -5.74 6.03
N ALA A 336 -4.62 -6.56 6.20
CA ALA A 336 -4.24 -7.58 5.24
C ALA A 336 -4.09 -9.00 5.84
N THR A 337 -4.39 -9.17 7.12
CA THR A 337 -4.29 -10.45 7.80
C THR A 337 -5.61 -10.86 8.43
N GLN A 338 -5.93 -12.16 8.36
CA GLN A 338 -7.14 -12.71 8.97
C GLN A 338 -7.17 -12.48 10.48
N SER A 339 -6.07 -12.66 11.18
CA SER A 339 -5.99 -12.48 12.63
C SER A 339 -6.32 -11.06 13.09
N GLN A 340 -5.90 -10.05 12.32
CA GLN A 340 -6.24 -8.64 12.58
C GLN A 340 -7.73 -8.38 12.32
N ALA A 341 -8.26 -8.93 11.23
CA ALA A 341 -9.68 -8.81 10.87
C ALA A 341 -10.58 -9.49 11.92
N GLU A 342 -10.24 -10.69 12.36
CA GLU A 342 -10.94 -11.41 13.42
C GLU A 342 -10.92 -10.65 14.74
N ASN A 343 -9.75 -10.12 15.14
CA ASN A 343 -9.64 -9.31 16.36
C ASN A 343 -10.52 -8.07 16.31
N ARG A 344 -10.64 -7.42 15.14
CA ARG A 344 -11.54 -6.28 14.96
C ARG A 344 -13.00 -6.71 14.97
N ALA A 345 -13.36 -7.78 14.27
CA ALA A 345 -14.71 -8.29 14.24
C ALA A 345 -15.21 -8.68 15.64
N GLN A 346 -14.37 -9.34 16.44
CA GLN A 346 -14.66 -9.68 17.82
C GLN A 346 -14.92 -8.44 18.69
N LEU A 347 -14.14 -7.36 18.51
CA LEU A 347 -14.38 -6.11 19.20
C LEU A 347 -15.75 -5.52 18.85
N GLU A 348 -16.05 -5.42 17.56
CA GLU A 348 -17.31 -4.84 17.09
C GLU A 348 -18.53 -5.68 17.50
N ALA A 349 -18.38 -7.00 17.51
CA ALA A 349 -19.41 -7.91 17.99
C ALA A 349 -19.68 -7.71 19.49
N ARG A 350 -18.64 -7.60 20.30
CA ARG A 350 -18.77 -7.32 21.76
C ARG A 350 -19.37 -5.94 22.01
N ARG A 351 -19.06 -4.95 21.19
CA ARG A 351 -19.72 -3.63 21.26
C ARG A 351 -21.22 -3.74 21.04
N LEU A 352 -21.67 -4.51 20.04
CA LEU A 352 -23.10 -4.74 19.80
C LEU A 352 -23.79 -5.44 20.99
N ILE A 353 -23.07 -6.33 21.67
CA ILE A 353 -23.63 -7.09 22.80
C ILE A 353 -23.68 -6.24 24.06
N TYR A 354 -22.59 -5.54 24.41
CA TYR A 354 -22.37 -4.96 25.73
C TYR A 354 -22.53 -3.43 25.76
N GLN A 355 -22.23 -2.71 24.68
CA GLN A 355 -22.35 -1.24 24.66
C GLN A 355 -23.77 -0.81 24.29
N ARG A 356 -24.69 -0.99 25.24
CA ARG A 356 -26.11 -0.67 25.06
C ARG A 356 -26.53 0.63 25.76
N VAL A 357 -25.66 1.16 26.57
CA VAL A 357 -25.92 2.41 27.31
C VAL A 357 -24.82 3.40 26.93
N SER A 358 -25.23 4.59 26.59
CA SER A 358 -24.34 5.74 26.44
C SER A 358 -24.85 6.86 27.35
N VAL A 359 -23.88 7.52 28.00
CA VAL A 359 -24.14 8.67 28.86
C VAL A 359 -23.47 9.87 28.25
N ASN A 360 -24.23 10.95 28.14
CA ASN A 360 -23.70 12.26 27.76
C ASN A 360 -23.96 13.21 28.92
N ASP A 361 -22.89 13.71 29.52
CA ASP A 361 -22.97 14.56 30.69
C ASP A 361 -21.90 15.66 30.61
N THR A 362 -22.10 16.73 31.39
CA THR A 362 -21.18 17.85 31.47
C THR A 362 -20.41 17.78 32.79
N ALA A 363 -19.11 17.53 32.69
CA ALA A 363 -18.24 17.47 33.86
C ALA A 363 -17.61 18.84 34.17
N LEU A 364 -17.18 19.01 35.41
CA LEU A 364 -16.39 20.15 35.89
C LEU A 364 -14.93 20.08 35.35
N SER A 365 -14.10 21.01 35.76
CA SER A 365 -12.72 21.18 35.29
C SER A 365 -11.84 19.94 35.46
N ASP A 366 -12.14 19.08 36.42
CA ASP A 366 -11.39 17.85 36.71
C ASP A 366 -11.32 16.92 35.48
N ALA A 367 -12.35 16.94 34.66
CA ALA A 367 -12.37 16.17 33.39
C ALA A 367 -11.26 16.56 32.41
N ASN A 368 -10.68 17.76 32.54
CA ASN A 368 -9.58 18.20 31.68
C ASN A 368 -8.29 17.39 31.89
N ALA A 369 -8.17 16.66 32.99
CA ALA A 369 -7.06 15.75 33.27
C ALA A 369 -7.14 14.44 32.46
N LEU A 370 -8.29 14.13 31.86
CA LEU A 370 -8.53 12.89 31.15
C LEU A 370 -8.19 13.01 29.67
N GLY A 371 -7.59 11.95 29.13
CA GLY A 371 -7.41 11.78 27.71
C GLY A 371 -8.59 11.04 27.04
N LEU A 372 -8.71 11.19 25.75
CA LEU A 372 -9.70 10.44 24.97
C LEU A 372 -9.50 8.92 25.17
N GLY A 373 -10.58 8.21 25.49
CA GLY A 373 -10.58 6.76 25.71
C GLY A 373 -10.13 6.35 27.12
N ALA A 374 -10.06 7.28 28.06
CA ALA A 374 -9.91 6.97 29.48
C ALA A 374 -11.08 6.11 29.98
N LEU A 375 -10.80 5.15 30.83
CA LEU A 375 -11.85 4.39 31.50
C LEU A 375 -12.38 5.19 32.67
N VAL A 376 -13.61 5.64 32.58
CA VAL A 376 -14.25 6.39 33.64
C VAL A 376 -15.40 5.61 34.23
N ARG A 377 -15.74 5.90 35.45
CA ARG A 377 -16.95 5.44 36.10
C ARG A 377 -17.91 6.60 36.21
N TRP A 378 -19.13 6.41 35.72
CA TRP A 378 -20.18 7.39 35.86
C TRP A 378 -21.23 6.85 36.83
N ILE A 379 -21.67 7.67 37.79
CA ILE A 379 -22.71 7.35 38.74
C ILE A 379 -23.86 8.31 38.54
N ASP A 380 -25.05 7.76 38.36
CA ASP A 380 -26.24 8.57 38.22
C ASP A 380 -26.46 9.50 39.44
N PRO A 381 -26.43 10.82 39.25
CA PRO A 381 -26.68 11.76 40.34
C PRO A 381 -28.04 11.60 41.04
N GLY A 382 -28.99 11.00 40.36
CA GLY A 382 -30.31 10.72 40.86
C GLY A 382 -30.45 9.40 41.62
N ASP A 383 -29.47 8.50 41.53
CA ASP A 383 -29.52 7.19 42.18
C ASP A 383 -28.78 7.21 43.53
N PHE A 384 -29.46 7.77 44.51
CA PHE A 384 -28.93 7.81 45.91
C PHE A 384 -29.07 6.46 46.63
N ALA A 385 -29.77 5.49 46.04
CA ALA A 385 -30.06 4.19 46.64
C ALA A 385 -29.10 3.10 46.15
N GLY A 386 -28.17 3.42 45.24
CA GLY A 386 -27.29 2.47 44.63
C GLY A 386 -26.39 1.72 45.62
N ASP A 387 -26.77 0.49 45.89
CA ASP A 387 -26.02 -0.45 46.73
C ASP A 387 -24.73 -0.98 46.04
N ASP A 388 -24.19 -0.22 45.11
CA ASP A 388 -23.07 -0.61 44.26
C ASP A 388 -21.71 -0.63 44.92
N GLY A 389 -21.64 -0.54 46.23
CA GLY A 389 -20.40 -0.67 46.96
C GLY A 389 -19.41 0.48 46.79
N LEU A 390 -19.85 1.59 46.22
CA LEU A 390 -19.06 2.79 46.08
C LEU A 390 -19.33 3.73 47.24
N GLN A 391 -18.26 3.96 47.98
CA GLN A 391 -18.25 4.95 49.06
C GLN A 391 -17.22 6.00 48.69
N ALA A 392 -17.52 7.22 49.01
CA ALA A 392 -16.61 8.33 48.76
C ALA A 392 -16.46 9.13 50.04
N GLY A 393 -15.29 9.67 50.26
CA GLY A 393 -14.97 10.53 51.41
C GLY A 393 -13.75 11.37 51.09
N GLU A 394 -13.60 12.47 51.81
CA GLU A 394 -12.38 13.27 51.71
C GLU A 394 -11.25 12.56 52.46
N VAL A 395 -10.05 12.60 51.91
CA VAL A 395 -8.84 12.12 52.61
C VAL A 395 -8.40 13.19 53.59
N LEU A 396 -8.57 12.92 54.86
CA LEU A 396 -8.15 13.84 55.92
C LEU A 396 -6.68 13.70 56.28
N ALA A 397 -6.13 12.50 56.23
CA ALA A 397 -4.73 12.23 56.52
C ALA A 397 -4.25 10.94 55.89
N ILE A 398 -2.97 10.88 55.51
CA ILE A 398 -2.27 9.68 55.08
C ILE A 398 -1.05 9.48 55.98
N SER A 399 -0.96 8.33 56.64
CA SER A 399 0.19 7.95 57.47
C SER A 399 0.62 6.53 57.14
N GLY A 400 1.71 6.39 56.39
CA GLY A 400 2.16 5.10 55.92
C GLY A 400 1.12 4.43 54.98
N ALA A 401 0.64 3.25 55.38
CA ALA A 401 -0.42 2.53 54.65
C ALA A 401 -1.83 2.85 55.20
N THR A 402 -1.97 3.77 56.14
CA THR A 402 -3.26 4.13 56.72
C THR A 402 -3.78 5.42 56.12
N ILE A 403 -4.99 5.37 55.63
CA ILE A 403 -5.72 6.52 55.04
C ILE A 403 -6.89 6.82 55.99
N THR A 404 -6.96 8.06 56.48
CA THR A 404 -8.10 8.55 57.27
C THR A 404 -9.02 9.33 56.34
N THR A 405 -10.27 8.93 56.29
CA THR A 405 -11.31 9.56 55.46
C THR A 405 -12.34 10.29 56.34
N SER A 406 -13.02 11.28 55.77
CA SER A 406 -14.07 12.05 56.43
C SER A 406 -15.27 11.19 56.84
N GLU A 407 -15.46 10.08 56.13
CA GLU A 407 -16.53 9.13 56.44
C GLU A 407 -15.96 7.70 56.49
N PRO A 408 -16.50 6.82 57.36
CA PRO A 408 -16.06 5.44 57.43
C PRO A 408 -16.40 4.71 56.15
N LEU A 409 -15.41 4.03 55.56
CA LEU A 409 -15.62 3.18 54.38
C LEU A 409 -16.00 1.77 54.84
N ASP A 410 -17.16 1.31 54.43
CA ASP A 410 -17.62 -0.06 54.71
C ASP A 410 -17.24 -0.99 53.55
N TRP A 411 -16.33 -1.90 53.80
CA TRP A 411 -15.89 -2.88 52.82
C TRP A 411 -16.90 -3.99 52.53
N LYS A 412 -18.07 -3.97 53.20
CA LYS A 412 -19.17 -4.96 52.97
C LYS A 412 -18.69 -6.42 52.88
N GLY A 413 -17.72 -6.79 53.71
CA GLY A 413 -17.17 -8.14 53.73
C GLY A 413 -16.17 -8.48 52.60
N GLN A 414 -15.80 -7.53 51.80
CA GLN A 414 -14.77 -7.69 50.78
C GLN A 414 -13.36 -7.73 51.40
N SER A 415 -12.54 -8.70 51.06
CA SER A 415 -11.16 -8.84 51.57
C SER A 415 -10.15 -7.94 50.86
N SER A 416 -10.51 -7.32 49.74
CA SER A 416 -9.68 -6.40 49.00
C SER A 416 -10.51 -5.37 48.27
N GLY A 417 -10.03 -4.16 48.15
CA GLY A 417 -10.65 -3.07 47.43
C GLY A 417 -9.61 -2.16 46.77
N ARG A 418 -10.05 -1.22 45.99
CA ARG A 418 -9.21 -0.17 45.41
C ARG A 418 -9.74 1.18 45.83
N ILE A 419 -8.84 2.06 46.20
CA ILE A 419 -9.14 3.45 46.51
C ILE A 419 -8.66 4.26 45.31
N LEU A 420 -9.57 5.04 44.75
CA LEU A 420 -9.26 6.00 43.71
C LEU A 420 -9.09 7.37 44.37
N PHE A 421 -7.91 7.96 44.23
CA PHE A 421 -7.66 9.33 44.66
C PHE A 421 -7.89 10.25 43.46
N THR A 422 -8.82 11.18 43.60
CA THR A 422 -8.96 12.31 42.69
C THR A 422 -8.32 13.51 43.40
N GLY A 423 -7.20 14.00 42.90
CA GLY A 423 -6.54 15.19 43.42
C GLY A 423 -7.23 16.46 42.89
N SER A 424 -7.38 17.44 43.78
CA SER A 424 -7.67 18.82 43.38
C SER A 424 -6.39 19.52 42.93
#